data_e5b574f874797c75360d4eb6ee9ac026
#
_entry.id   e5b574f874797c75360d4eb6ee9ac026
#
_cell.length_a   1.000
_cell.length_b   1.000
_cell.length_c   1.000
_cell.angle_alpha   90.00
_cell.angle_beta   90.00
_cell.angle_gamma   90.00
#
_symmetry.space_group_name_H-M   'P 1'
#
loop_
_entity.id
_entity.type
_entity.pdbx_description
1 polymer ?
#
loop_
_entity_poly.entity_id
_entity_poly.type
_entity_poly.pdbx_seq_one_letter_code
_entity_poly.pdbx_strand_id
1 'polypeptide(L)'
;MSDALLTLKGVHTHIGPYHILQGVDLEVPRGGVTVLLGRNGAGKTTTLRTIMGLWQASQGAILFDNAEIQKETTPAIAQREIAFVPEDMGIFTDLTVHENMLLAARSGAIDEERLSWIFGLFPPLKTFWQSAAGNLSGGQKQMLAVARAIIEPRKLLLIDEPTKGLAPAIINAMIAALKELKEMQTTILLVEQNFSMAQAVGDTVAVMDDGRIVYSGDMAELADDAELQEKLMGLSLEAHQ
;
A
#
# COMPACT_ATOMS: atom_id res chain seq x y z
N MET A 1 25.12 -3.09 4.98
CA MET A 1 24.00 -3.88 4.44
C MET A 1 22.79 -3.00 4.58
N SER A 2 21.99 -2.79 3.52
CA SER A 2 20.78 -1.99 3.65
C SER A 2 19.82 -2.68 4.62
N ASP A 3 19.21 -1.94 5.52
CA ASP A 3 18.20 -2.46 6.46
C ASP A 3 16.83 -2.55 5.77
N ALA A 4 16.82 -3.03 4.52
CA ALA A 4 15.61 -3.18 3.74
C ALA A 4 14.84 -4.45 4.16
N LEU A 5 13.54 -4.29 4.43
CA LEU A 5 12.64 -5.42 4.68
C LEU A 5 12.24 -6.10 3.36
N LEU A 6 12.01 -5.32 2.32
CA LEU A 6 11.67 -5.80 0.98
C LEU A 6 12.66 -5.22 -0.03
N THR A 7 13.16 -6.09 -0.93
CA THR A 7 14.04 -5.69 -2.03
C THR A 7 13.62 -6.37 -3.32
N LEU A 8 13.40 -5.59 -4.36
CA LEU A 8 13.22 -6.06 -5.73
C LEU A 8 14.53 -5.82 -6.48
N LYS A 9 15.01 -6.84 -7.22
CA LYS A 9 16.25 -6.78 -8.02
C LYS A 9 15.97 -7.19 -9.44
N GLY A 10 15.97 -6.23 -10.35
CA GLY A 10 15.77 -6.45 -11.78
C GLY A 10 14.47 -7.21 -12.07
N VAL A 11 13.35 -6.86 -11.42
CA VAL A 11 12.10 -7.62 -11.54
C VAL A 11 11.39 -7.29 -12.84
N HIS A 12 11.11 -8.33 -13.63
CA HIS A 12 10.31 -8.26 -14.85
C HIS A 12 9.00 -9.01 -14.67
N THR A 13 7.90 -8.46 -15.21
CA THR A 13 6.58 -9.08 -15.17
C THR A 13 5.84 -8.85 -16.48
N HIS A 14 5.24 -9.91 -17.00
CA HIS A 14 4.40 -9.88 -18.19
C HIS A 14 2.94 -10.17 -17.84
N ILE A 15 2.02 -9.46 -18.48
CA ILE A 15 0.57 -9.71 -18.41
C ILE A 15 0.10 -10.01 -19.83
N GLY A 16 -0.13 -11.28 -20.13
CA GLY A 16 -0.32 -11.73 -21.51
C GLY A 16 0.89 -11.36 -22.38
N PRO A 17 0.69 -10.67 -23.51
CA PRO A 17 1.80 -10.25 -24.37
C PRO A 17 2.52 -8.98 -23.90
N TYR A 18 2.02 -8.30 -22.86
CA TYR A 18 2.53 -7.00 -22.44
C TYR A 18 3.61 -7.15 -21.38
N HIS A 19 4.76 -6.54 -21.62
CA HIS A 19 5.88 -6.46 -20.67
C HIS A 19 5.69 -5.22 -19.77
N ILE A 20 5.08 -5.41 -18.60
CA ILE A 20 4.66 -4.31 -17.73
C ILE A 20 5.78 -3.85 -16.80
N LEU A 21 6.48 -4.78 -16.13
CA LEU A 21 7.63 -4.44 -15.32
C LEU A 21 8.91 -4.78 -16.08
N GLN A 22 9.79 -3.80 -16.23
CA GLN A 22 10.93 -3.84 -17.13
C GLN A 22 12.27 -3.71 -16.40
N GLY A 23 12.47 -4.54 -15.37
CA GLY A 23 13.69 -4.51 -14.55
C GLY A 23 13.55 -3.54 -13.38
N VAL A 24 12.54 -3.77 -12.52
CA VAL A 24 12.28 -2.95 -11.34
C VAL A 24 13.29 -3.26 -10.25
N ASP A 25 14.03 -2.22 -9.82
CA ASP A 25 14.88 -2.21 -8.63
C ASP A 25 14.23 -1.32 -7.58
N LEU A 26 13.88 -1.86 -6.40
CA LEU A 26 13.22 -1.12 -5.32
C LEU A 26 13.66 -1.67 -3.97
N GLU A 27 14.00 -0.78 -3.05
CA GLU A 27 14.24 -1.11 -1.65
C GLU A 27 13.19 -0.45 -0.75
N VAL A 28 12.67 -1.21 0.23
CA VAL A 28 11.73 -0.72 1.23
C VAL A 28 12.37 -0.90 2.60
N PRO A 29 12.86 0.18 3.23
CA PRO A 29 13.46 0.15 4.57
C PRO A 29 12.48 -0.31 5.65
N ARG A 30 12.98 -0.97 6.71
CA ARG A 30 12.15 -1.42 7.84
C ARG A 30 11.59 -0.25 8.63
N GLY A 31 10.35 -0.40 9.12
CA GLY A 31 9.70 0.51 10.05
C GLY A 31 9.37 1.88 9.48
N GLY A 32 9.53 2.06 8.15
CA GLY A 32 9.24 3.31 7.45
C GLY A 32 8.14 3.16 6.40
N VAL A 33 7.78 4.29 5.82
CA VAL A 33 6.86 4.39 4.68
C VAL A 33 7.65 4.72 3.42
N THR A 34 7.71 3.77 2.49
CA THR A 34 8.19 3.99 1.13
C THR A 34 7.00 4.27 0.23
N VAL A 35 7.02 5.40 -0.47
CA VAL A 35 5.96 5.74 -1.42
C VAL A 35 6.42 5.46 -2.84
N LEU A 36 5.63 4.70 -3.59
CA LEU A 36 5.82 4.45 -5.02
C LEU A 36 4.90 5.39 -5.80
N LEU A 37 5.46 6.46 -6.34
CA LEU A 37 4.80 7.44 -7.19
C LEU A 37 4.92 7.07 -8.67
N GLY A 38 4.06 7.65 -9.50
CA GLY A 38 4.12 7.51 -10.96
C GLY A 38 2.74 7.69 -11.60
N ARG A 39 2.74 7.92 -12.91
CA ARG A 39 1.51 8.11 -13.69
C ARG A 39 0.64 6.84 -13.73
N ASN A 40 -0.61 6.99 -14.15
CA ASN A 40 -1.47 5.85 -14.45
C ASN A 40 -0.82 4.99 -15.55
N GLY A 41 -0.81 3.67 -15.33
CA GLY A 41 -0.18 2.73 -16.26
C GLY A 41 1.33 2.55 -16.10
N ALA A 42 2.00 3.28 -15.20
CA ALA A 42 3.45 3.14 -14.99
C ALA A 42 3.90 1.77 -14.45
N GLY A 43 2.98 0.95 -13.92
CA GLY A 43 3.30 -0.38 -13.39
C GLY A 43 3.17 -0.51 -11.87
N LYS A 44 2.75 0.52 -11.15
CA LYS A 44 2.68 0.56 -9.67
C LYS A 44 1.85 -0.59 -9.07
N THR A 45 0.58 -0.71 -9.45
CA THR A 45 -0.32 -1.81 -9.04
C THR A 45 0.25 -3.19 -9.43
N THR A 46 0.86 -3.29 -10.62
CA THR A 46 1.51 -4.52 -11.07
C THR A 46 2.68 -4.89 -10.18
N THR A 47 3.45 -3.91 -9.70
CA THR A 47 4.54 -4.14 -8.73
C THR A 47 4.00 -4.75 -7.44
N LEU A 48 2.94 -4.18 -6.84
CA LEU A 48 2.34 -4.74 -5.61
C LEU A 48 1.78 -6.15 -5.84
N ARG A 49 1.08 -6.36 -6.96
CA ARG A 49 0.54 -7.68 -7.32
C ARG A 49 1.64 -8.70 -7.59
N THR A 50 2.78 -8.29 -8.14
CA THR A 50 3.93 -9.18 -8.36
C THR A 50 4.59 -9.55 -7.03
N ILE A 51 4.74 -8.61 -6.10
CA ILE A 51 5.23 -8.89 -4.73
C ILE A 51 4.33 -9.92 -4.04
N MET A 52 3.00 -9.81 -4.19
CA MET A 52 2.02 -10.75 -3.61
C MET A 52 1.91 -12.09 -4.34
N GLY A 53 2.65 -12.30 -5.44
CA GLY A 53 2.57 -13.52 -6.23
C GLY A 53 1.25 -13.68 -7.01
N LEU A 54 0.45 -12.60 -7.15
CA LEU A 54 -0.75 -12.56 -7.99
C LEU A 54 -0.37 -12.51 -9.48
N TRP A 55 0.76 -11.88 -9.81
CA TRP A 55 1.46 -11.96 -11.08
C TRP A 55 2.85 -12.51 -10.85
N GLN A 56 3.28 -13.47 -11.65
CA GLN A 56 4.62 -14.05 -11.50
C GLN A 56 5.69 -13.15 -12.10
N ALA A 57 6.76 -12.93 -11.36
CA ALA A 57 7.97 -12.35 -11.92
C ALA A 57 8.58 -13.31 -12.93
N SER A 58 8.80 -12.85 -14.17
CA SER A 58 9.44 -13.66 -15.23
C SER A 58 10.96 -13.68 -15.13
N GLN A 59 11.56 -12.63 -14.52
CA GLN A 59 12.98 -12.48 -14.25
C GLN A 59 13.19 -11.65 -13.00
N GLY A 60 14.40 -11.68 -12.44
CA GLY A 60 14.78 -10.94 -11.24
C GLY A 60 14.49 -11.70 -9.95
N ALA A 61 14.68 -11.03 -8.83
CA ALA A 61 14.46 -11.58 -7.50
C ALA A 61 13.66 -10.62 -6.63
N ILE A 62 12.78 -11.17 -5.79
CA ILE A 62 12.06 -10.45 -4.74
C ILE A 62 12.46 -11.06 -3.41
N LEU A 63 13.14 -10.26 -2.58
CA LEU A 63 13.58 -10.69 -1.25
C LEU A 63 12.71 -10.00 -0.19
N PHE A 64 12.14 -10.79 0.71
CA PHE A 64 11.47 -10.33 1.89
C PHE A 64 12.16 -10.90 3.12
N ASP A 65 12.63 -10.03 4.01
CA ASP A 65 13.42 -10.42 5.19
C ASP A 65 14.60 -11.33 4.81
N ASN A 66 15.32 -10.97 3.73
CA ASN A 66 16.43 -11.69 3.10
C ASN A 66 16.06 -13.06 2.48
N ALA A 67 14.81 -13.48 2.48
CA ALA A 67 14.34 -14.70 1.83
C ALA A 67 13.72 -14.40 0.46
N GLU A 68 14.05 -15.19 -0.57
CA GLU A 68 13.41 -15.09 -1.88
C GLU A 68 11.97 -15.57 -1.84
N ILE A 69 11.05 -14.75 -2.33
CA ILE A 69 9.60 -15.04 -2.33
C ILE A 69 8.94 -15.08 -3.72
N GLN A 70 9.64 -14.70 -4.80
CA GLN A 70 9.05 -14.58 -6.14
C GLN A 70 8.48 -15.88 -6.72
N LYS A 71 8.81 -17.03 -6.15
CA LYS A 71 8.27 -18.34 -6.55
C LYS A 71 7.23 -18.89 -5.58
N GLU A 72 6.94 -18.16 -4.51
CA GLU A 72 5.96 -18.58 -3.52
C GLU A 72 4.53 -18.29 -4.00
N THR A 73 3.58 -19.04 -3.47
CA THR A 73 2.15 -18.79 -3.71
C THR A 73 1.67 -17.61 -2.88
N THR A 74 0.64 -16.89 -3.35
CA THR A 74 0.03 -15.77 -2.60
C THR A 74 -0.33 -16.12 -1.15
N PRO A 75 -0.92 -17.30 -0.83
CA PRO A 75 -1.15 -17.68 0.57
C PRO A 75 0.14 -17.83 1.38
N ALA A 76 1.21 -18.38 0.81
CA ALA A 76 2.50 -18.51 1.50
C ALA A 76 3.12 -17.13 1.79
N ILE A 77 3.05 -16.20 0.82
CA ILE A 77 3.50 -14.82 0.98
C ILE A 77 2.69 -14.11 2.08
N ALA A 78 1.36 -14.26 2.10
CA ALA A 78 0.50 -13.69 3.13
C ALA A 78 0.82 -14.24 4.55
N GLN A 79 1.22 -15.52 4.64
CA GLN A 79 1.66 -16.14 5.92
C GLN A 79 2.95 -15.54 6.48
N ARG A 80 3.74 -14.83 5.65
CA ARG A 80 4.94 -14.09 6.08
C ARG A 80 4.62 -12.74 6.73
N GLU A 81 3.35 -12.49 7.07
CA GLU A 81 2.85 -11.23 7.65
C GLU A 81 2.92 -10.05 6.68
N ILE A 82 2.79 -10.34 5.38
CA ILE A 82 2.57 -9.35 4.34
C ILE A 82 1.06 -9.21 4.12
N ALA A 83 0.52 -7.99 4.22
CA ALA A 83 -0.88 -7.70 3.90
C ALA A 83 -0.95 -6.78 2.68
N PHE A 84 -2.06 -6.90 1.92
CA PHE A 84 -2.31 -6.11 0.72
C PHE A 84 -3.70 -5.48 0.76
N VAL A 85 -3.74 -4.17 0.57
CA VAL A 85 -4.96 -3.38 0.37
C VAL A 85 -5.00 -2.99 -1.10
N PRO A 86 -5.82 -3.66 -1.93
CA PRO A 86 -5.93 -3.34 -3.35
C PRO A 86 -6.74 -2.08 -3.60
N GLU A 87 -6.59 -1.47 -4.78
CA GLU A 87 -7.32 -0.27 -5.23
C GLU A 87 -8.86 -0.48 -5.19
N ASP A 88 -9.34 -1.69 -5.52
CA ASP A 88 -10.76 -2.06 -5.48
C ASP A 88 -11.28 -2.41 -4.08
N MET A 89 -10.44 -2.17 -3.04
CA MET A 89 -10.71 -2.42 -1.62
C MET A 89 -10.87 -3.91 -1.26
N GLY A 90 -11.28 -4.80 -2.16
CA GLY A 90 -11.45 -6.24 -1.94
C GLY A 90 -12.41 -6.60 -0.80
N ILE A 91 -13.43 -5.77 -0.50
CA ILE A 91 -14.41 -6.02 0.56
C ILE A 91 -15.56 -6.92 0.07
N PHE A 92 -16.15 -7.68 0.98
CA PHE A 92 -17.36 -8.49 0.72
C PHE A 92 -18.59 -7.67 1.04
N THR A 93 -19.26 -7.15 0.02
CA THR A 93 -20.35 -6.17 0.16
C THR A 93 -21.60 -6.74 0.82
N ASP A 94 -21.85 -8.03 0.64
CA ASP A 94 -23.03 -8.72 1.20
C ASP A 94 -22.83 -9.14 2.67
N LEU A 95 -21.58 -9.15 3.13
CA LEU A 95 -21.24 -9.44 4.52
C LEU A 95 -21.26 -8.17 5.36
N THR A 96 -21.51 -8.30 6.66
CA THR A 96 -21.41 -7.21 7.62
C THR A 96 -19.96 -6.73 7.75
N VAL A 97 -19.76 -5.55 8.35
CA VAL A 97 -18.42 -5.06 8.72
C VAL A 97 -17.73 -6.08 9.63
N HIS A 98 -18.44 -6.62 10.63
CA HIS A 98 -17.94 -7.66 11.53
C HIS A 98 -17.45 -8.90 10.78
N GLU A 99 -18.28 -9.45 9.88
CA GLU A 99 -17.92 -10.65 9.11
C GLU A 99 -16.72 -10.40 8.19
N ASN A 100 -16.64 -9.22 7.57
CA ASN A 100 -15.48 -8.80 6.79
C ASN A 100 -14.19 -8.80 7.63
N MET A 101 -14.26 -8.30 8.88
CA MET A 101 -13.13 -8.28 9.80
C MET A 101 -12.78 -9.69 10.29
N LEU A 102 -13.78 -10.50 10.61
CA LEU A 102 -13.58 -11.88 11.06
C LEU A 102 -12.88 -12.74 10.00
N LEU A 103 -13.27 -12.60 8.73
CA LEU A 103 -12.62 -13.30 7.61
C LEU A 103 -11.14 -12.91 7.42
N ALA A 104 -10.73 -11.72 7.88
CA ALA A 104 -9.36 -11.27 7.80
C ALA A 104 -8.49 -11.74 8.99
N ALA A 105 -9.11 -12.21 10.07
CA ALA A 105 -8.44 -12.77 11.24
C ALA A 105 -8.12 -14.26 10.99
N ARG A 106 -6.83 -14.60 10.92
CA ARG A 106 -6.35 -15.97 10.62
C ARG A 106 -6.78 -17.02 11.67
N SER A 107 -6.88 -16.58 12.92
CA SER A 107 -7.34 -17.44 14.03
C SER A 107 -8.85 -17.72 14.02
N GLY A 108 -9.63 -17.01 13.18
CA GLY A 108 -11.08 -17.01 13.23
C GLY A 108 -11.66 -16.28 14.44
N ALA A 109 -10.83 -15.56 15.19
CA ALA A 109 -11.23 -14.72 16.32
C ALA A 109 -10.52 -13.35 16.20
N ILE A 110 -11.20 -12.31 16.66
CA ILE A 110 -10.68 -10.96 16.64
C ILE A 110 -10.20 -10.63 18.07
N ASP A 111 -8.97 -10.14 18.18
CA ASP A 111 -8.43 -9.61 19.42
C ASP A 111 -9.16 -8.31 19.80
N GLU A 112 -9.73 -8.25 21.00
CA GLU A 112 -10.56 -7.12 21.44
C GLU A 112 -9.78 -5.82 21.62
N GLU A 113 -8.54 -5.89 22.08
CA GLU A 113 -7.68 -4.73 22.27
C GLU A 113 -7.30 -4.14 20.90
N ARG A 114 -6.93 -5.03 19.96
CA ARG A 114 -6.64 -4.65 18.58
C ARG A 114 -7.86 -4.04 17.89
N LEU A 115 -9.04 -4.63 18.09
CA LEU A 115 -10.29 -4.11 17.53
C LEU A 115 -10.64 -2.73 18.11
N SER A 116 -10.46 -2.55 19.41
CA SER A 116 -10.68 -1.26 20.06
C SER A 116 -9.76 -0.17 19.50
N TRP A 117 -8.50 -0.50 19.25
CA TRP A 117 -7.55 0.40 18.62
C TRP A 117 -7.98 0.75 17.17
N ILE A 118 -8.39 -0.23 16.37
CA ILE A 118 -8.91 0.00 15.02
C ILE A 118 -10.15 0.91 15.03
N PHE A 119 -11.05 0.75 16.00
CA PHE A 119 -12.19 1.65 16.17
C PHE A 119 -11.79 3.07 16.58
N GLY A 120 -10.65 3.24 17.24
CA GLY A 120 -10.03 4.54 17.48
C GLY A 120 -9.59 5.22 16.19
N LEU A 121 -8.93 4.47 15.29
CA LEU A 121 -8.52 4.96 13.98
C LEU A 121 -9.71 5.25 13.05
N PHE A 122 -10.70 4.37 13.04
CA PHE A 122 -11.84 4.39 12.11
C PHE A 122 -13.17 4.27 12.86
N PRO A 123 -13.60 5.31 13.60
CA PRO A 123 -14.83 5.27 14.40
C PRO A 123 -16.10 4.85 13.64
N PRO A 124 -16.27 5.18 12.33
CA PRO A 124 -17.44 4.72 11.58
C PRO A 124 -17.59 3.21 11.55
N LEU A 125 -16.50 2.42 11.58
CA LEU A 125 -16.57 0.95 11.55
C LEU A 125 -17.27 0.38 12.79
N LYS A 126 -17.11 1.04 13.96
CA LYS A 126 -17.83 0.67 15.18
C LYS A 126 -19.33 0.94 15.03
N THR A 127 -19.69 2.10 14.47
CA THR A 127 -21.10 2.51 14.26
C THR A 127 -21.81 1.55 13.31
N PHE A 128 -21.13 1.11 12.25
CA PHE A 128 -21.72 0.25 11.22
C PHE A 128 -21.37 -1.24 11.40
N TRP A 129 -20.93 -1.65 12.60
CA TRP A 129 -20.38 -2.98 12.86
C TRP A 129 -21.24 -4.14 12.36
N GLN A 130 -22.55 -4.05 12.58
CA GLN A 130 -23.54 -5.06 12.17
C GLN A 130 -24.23 -4.75 10.83
N SER A 131 -23.81 -3.69 10.15
CA SER A 131 -24.37 -3.31 8.85
C SER A 131 -23.66 -4.05 7.73
N ALA A 132 -24.38 -4.38 6.65
CA ALA A 132 -23.76 -4.90 5.44
C ALA A 132 -22.74 -3.87 4.89
N ALA A 133 -21.55 -4.34 4.53
CA ALA A 133 -20.45 -3.47 4.05
C ALA A 133 -20.82 -2.75 2.75
N GLY A 134 -21.75 -3.29 1.97
CA GLY A 134 -22.29 -2.63 0.78
C GLY A 134 -22.94 -1.28 1.06
N ASN A 135 -23.50 -1.08 2.26
CA ASN A 135 -24.17 0.16 2.68
C ASN A 135 -23.19 1.28 3.11
N LEU A 136 -21.91 0.97 3.25
CA LEU A 136 -20.88 1.95 3.59
C LEU A 136 -20.64 2.93 2.44
N SER A 137 -20.30 4.18 2.76
CA SER A 137 -19.78 5.14 1.77
C SER A 137 -18.42 4.66 1.22
N GLY A 138 -17.97 5.19 0.08
CA GLY A 138 -16.66 4.85 -0.49
C GLY A 138 -15.51 5.02 0.50
N GLY A 139 -15.47 6.13 1.24
CA GLY A 139 -14.46 6.36 2.27
C GLY A 139 -14.54 5.38 3.45
N GLN A 140 -15.74 5.00 3.88
CA GLN A 140 -15.93 3.99 4.92
C GLN A 140 -15.52 2.59 4.44
N LYS A 141 -15.77 2.26 3.17
CA LYS A 141 -15.28 1.03 2.54
C LYS A 141 -13.77 0.98 2.51
N GLN A 142 -13.12 2.10 2.21
CA GLN A 142 -11.66 2.21 2.26
C GLN A 142 -11.10 2.01 3.68
N MET A 143 -11.75 2.63 4.68
CA MET A 143 -11.42 2.39 6.09
C MET A 143 -11.53 0.89 6.44
N LEU A 144 -12.59 0.22 5.99
CA LEU A 144 -12.77 -1.21 6.21
C LEU A 144 -11.68 -2.04 5.52
N ALA A 145 -11.29 -1.69 4.29
CA ALA A 145 -10.23 -2.38 3.57
C ALA A 145 -8.89 -2.31 4.31
N VAL A 146 -8.52 -1.13 4.81
CA VAL A 146 -7.30 -0.96 5.63
C VAL A 146 -7.45 -1.67 6.97
N ALA A 147 -8.57 -1.53 7.67
CA ALA A 147 -8.84 -2.20 8.95
C ALA A 147 -8.67 -3.72 8.86
N ARG A 148 -9.17 -4.35 7.80
CA ARG A 148 -8.99 -5.78 7.52
C ARG A 148 -7.51 -6.16 7.37
N ALA A 149 -6.72 -5.34 6.71
CA ALA A 149 -5.30 -5.61 6.51
C ALA A 149 -4.50 -5.54 7.82
N ILE A 150 -4.94 -4.70 8.78
CA ILE A 150 -4.26 -4.45 10.05
C ILE A 150 -4.92 -5.11 11.26
N ILE A 151 -5.93 -5.98 11.07
CA ILE A 151 -6.61 -6.68 12.17
C ILE A 151 -5.65 -7.56 12.98
N GLU A 152 -4.58 -8.01 12.35
CA GLU A 152 -3.45 -8.67 13.00
C GLU A 152 -2.18 -7.86 12.74
N PRO A 153 -1.14 -7.99 13.58
CA PRO A 153 0.16 -7.38 13.33
C PRO A 153 0.72 -7.80 11.97
N ARG A 154 1.33 -6.85 11.25
CA ARG A 154 1.96 -7.10 9.93
C ARG A 154 3.37 -6.55 9.92
N LYS A 155 4.27 -7.28 9.26
CA LYS A 155 5.63 -6.80 8.99
C LYS A 155 5.64 -5.81 7.83
N LEU A 156 4.86 -6.09 6.78
CA LEU A 156 4.75 -5.26 5.59
C LEU A 156 3.28 -5.07 5.21
N LEU A 157 2.91 -3.83 4.99
CA LEU A 157 1.61 -3.43 4.47
C LEU A 157 1.80 -2.81 3.08
N LEU A 158 1.22 -3.45 2.07
CA LEU A 158 1.15 -2.97 0.70
C LEU A 158 -0.19 -2.29 0.50
N ILE A 159 -0.21 -1.02 0.06
CA ILE A 159 -1.45 -0.25 -0.11
C ILE A 159 -1.47 0.40 -1.48
N ASP A 160 -2.54 0.17 -2.23
CA ASP A 160 -2.71 0.64 -3.60
C ASP A 160 -3.73 1.77 -3.68
N GLU A 161 -3.27 3.01 -3.89
CA GLU A 161 -4.06 4.24 -4.10
C GLU A 161 -5.22 4.44 -3.10
N PRO A 162 -4.95 4.41 -1.77
CA PRO A 162 -6.01 4.40 -0.75
C PRO A 162 -6.82 5.71 -0.68
N THR A 163 -6.36 6.81 -1.31
CA THR A 163 -7.04 8.11 -1.23
C THR A 163 -7.77 8.51 -2.51
N LYS A 164 -7.73 7.66 -3.53
CA LYS A 164 -8.33 7.95 -4.84
C LYS A 164 -9.83 8.22 -4.75
N GLY A 165 -10.22 9.42 -5.17
CA GLY A 165 -11.64 9.84 -5.23
C GLY A 165 -12.30 10.05 -3.86
N LEU A 166 -11.52 10.18 -2.78
CA LEU A 166 -12.04 10.36 -1.43
C LEU A 166 -12.13 11.84 -1.03
N ALA A 167 -13.07 12.14 -0.12
CA ALA A 167 -13.20 13.46 0.48
C ALA A 167 -12.01 13.79 1.40
N PRO A 168 -11.61 15.07 1.55
CA PRO A 168 -10.45 15.48 2.36
C PRO A 168 -10.46 14.95 3.80
N ALA A 169 -11.63 14.90 4.44
CA ALA A 169 -11.75 14.37 5.81
C ALA A 169 -11.35 12.88 5.90
N ILE A 170 -11.65 12.09 4.88
CA ILE A 170 -11.27 10.67 4.82
C ILE A 170 -9.76 10.53 4.55
N ILE A 171 -9.22 11.38 3.66
CA ILE A 171 -7.78 11.43 3.39
C ILE A 171 -7.01 11.72 4.69
N ASN A 172 -7.45 12.71 5.48
CA ASN A 172 -6.84 13.04 6.76
C ASN A 172 -6.91 11.88 7.77
N ALA A 173 -8.03 11.16 7.84
CA ALA A 173 -8.14 9.96 8.68
C ALA A 173 -7.18 8.87 8.23
N MET A 174 -7.00 8.68 6.92
CA MET A 174 -6.05 7.72 6.36
C MET A 174 -4.60 8.10 6.68
N ILE A 175 -4.23 9.39 6.53
CA ILE A 175 -2.91 9.91 6.92
C ILE A 175 -2.64 9.64 8.40
N ALA A 176 -3.60 9.91 9.28
CA ALA A 176 -3.46 9.66 10.72
C ALA A 176 -3.21 8.17 11.01
N ALA A 177 -4.00 7.28 10.38
CA ALA A 177 -3.86 5.85 10.54
C ALA A 177 -2.49 5.32 10.05
N LEU A 178 -1.99 5.80 8.90
CA LEU A 178 -0.69 5.40 8.38
C LEU A 178 0.46 5.90 9.26
N LYS A 179 0.36 7.10 9.83
CA LYS A 179 1.34 7.63 10.78
C LYS A 179 1.38 6.79 12.06
N GLU A 180 0.24 6.42 12.60
CA GLU A 180 0.17 5.57 13.80
C GLU A 180 0.74 4.16 13.54
N LEU A 181 0.45 3.57 12.38
CA LEU A 181 1.05 2.31 11.96
C LEU A 181 2.58 2.40 11.84
N LYS A 182 3.10 3.50 11.31
CA LYS A 182 4.53 3.78 11.25
C LYS A 182 5.15 3.88 12.66
N GLU A 183 4.51 4.58 13.59
CA GLU A 183 4.96 4.67 15.00
C GLU A 183 5.03 3.27 15.64
N MET A 184 4.14 2.36 15.25
CA MET A 184 4.18 0.94 15.66
C MET A 184 5.22 0.11 14.89
N GLN A 185 6.14 0.75 14.13
CA GLN A 185 7.19 0.11 13.34
C GLN A 185 6.67 -0.83 12.24
N THR A 186 5.43 -0.65 11.78
CA THR A 186 4.93 -1.36 10.58
C THR A 186 5.60 -0.78 9.34
N THR A 187 6.23 -1.62 8.54
CA THR A 187 6.77 -1.20 7.23
C THR A 187 5.65 -1.05 6.23
N ILE A 188 5.63 0.03 5.47
CA ILE A 188 4.56 0.32 4.50
C ILE A 188 5.17 0.61 3.12
N LEU A 189 4.68 -0.07 2.09
CA LEU A 189 4.86 0.32 0.69
C LEU A 189 3.53 0.87 0.18
N LEU A 190 3.47 2.17 0.01
CA LEU A 190 2.29 2.92 -0.39
C LEU A 190 2.40 3.31 -1.87
N VAL A 191 1.46 2.89 -2.68
CA VAL A 191 1.28 3.41 -4.03
C VAL A 191 0.33 4.59 -3.99
N GLU A 192 0.74 5.73 -4.54
CA GLU A 192 -0.07 6.96 -4.58
C GLU A 192 0.19 7.77 -5.85
N GLN A 193 -0.78 8.61 -6.19
CA GLN A 193 -0.67 9.66 -7.20
C GLN A 193 -0.76 11.05 -6.55
N ASN A 194 -1.40 11.13 -5.39
CA ASN A 194 -1.56 12.37 -4.63
C ASN A 194 -0.25 12.70 -3.89
N PHE A 195 0.52 13.64 -4.45
CA PHE A 195 1.80 14.03 -3.87
C PHE A 195 1.68 14.59 -2.45
N SER A 196 0.63 15.37 -2.15
CA SER A 196 0.41 15.90 -0.80
C SER A 196 0.20 14.80 0.23
N MET A 197 -0.53 13.73 -0.15
CA MET A 197 -0.68 12.53 0.69
C MET A 197 0.66 11.80 0.86
N ALA A 198 1.38 11.59 -0.24
CA ALA A 198 2.70 10.95 -0.26
C ALA A 198 3.69 11.68 0.67
N GLN A 199 3.79 12.99 0.54
CA GLN A 199 4.64 13.85 1.37
C GLN A 199 4.24 13.83 2.86
N ALA A 200 2.92 13.74 3.16
CA ALA A 200 2.44 13.76 4.53
C ALA A 200 2.85 12.53 5.34
N VAL A 201 3.14 11.39 4.69
CA VAL A 201 3.39 10.10 5.38
C VAL A 201 4.72 9.46 5.01
N GLY A 202 5.27 9.73 3.81
CA GLY A 202 6.44 9.06 3.25
C GLY A 202 7.75 9.45 3.91
N ASP A 203 8.63 8.48 4.11
CA ASP A 203 10.03 8.68 4.48
C ASP A 203 10.91 8.64 3.24
N THR A 204 10.73 7.61 2.42
CA THR A 204 11.42 7.42 1.15
C THR A 204 10.42 7.39 0.01
N VAL A 205 10.90 7.71 -1.17
CA VAL A 205 10.09 7.74 -2.39
C VAL A 205 10.82 7.05 -3.52
N ALA A 206 10.07 6.29 -4.31
CA ALA A 206 10.48 5.82 -5.63
C ALA A 206 9.48 6.33 -6.67
N VAL A 207 9.98 6.80 -7.81
CA VAL A 207 9.13 7.23 -8.93
C VAL A 207 9.26 6.21 -10.05
N MET A 208 8.10 5.72 -10.49
CA MET A 208 8.00 4.73 -11.56
C MET A 208 7.47 5.35 -12.84
N ASP A 209 8.12 5.06 -13.95
CA ASP A 209 7.66 5.41 -15.30
C ASP A 209 7.95 4.23 -16.23
N ASP A 210 6.99 3.91 -17.10
CA ASP A 210 7.06 2.83 -18.09
C ASP A 210 7.68 1.51 -17.56
N GLY A 211 7.21 1.06 -16.41
CA GLY A 211 7.65 -0.21 -15.80
C GLY A 211 9.04 -0.20 -15.17
N ARG A 212 9.64 0.96 -14.95
CA ARG A 212 10.98 1.14 -14.37
C ARG A 212 10.98 2.14 -13.22
N ILE A 213 11.86 1.98 -12.26
CA ILE A 213 12.15 3.02 -11.29
C ILE A 213 13.11 4.03 -11.94
N VAL A 214 12.66 5.28 -12.08
CA VAL A 214 13.41 6.37 -12.67
C VAL A 214 14.05 7.30 -11.64
N TYR A 215 13.60 7.20 -10.38
CA TYR A 215 14.14 7.93 -9.24
C TYR A 215 13.89 7.16 -7.95
N SER A 216 14.83 7.24 -7.01
CA SER A 216 14.65 6.79 -5.61
C SER A 216 15.45 7.72 -4.70
N GLY A 217 14.87 8.11 -3.57
CA GLY A 217 15.50 9.03 -2.62
C GLY A 217 14.64 9.28 -1.39
N ASP A 218 15.05 10.24 -0.58
CA ASP A 218 14.28 10.69 0.56
C ASP A 218 13.06 11.52 0.11
N MET A 219 11.93 11.33 0.78
CA MET A 219 10.71 12.08 0.46
C MET A 219 10.90 13.59 0.70
N ALA A 220 11.65 13.97 1.74
CA ALA A 220 11.92 15.37 2.05
C ALA A 220 12.74 16.04 0.94
N GLU A 221 13.76 15.37 0.40
CA GLU A 221 14.59 15.90 -0.69
C GLU A 221 13.74 16.12 -1.95
N LEU A 222 12.88 15.16 -2.31
CA LEU A 222 11.97 15.35 -3.45
C LEU A 222 10.94 16.47 -3.19
N ALA A 223 10.47 16.62 -1.96
CA ALA A 223 9.47 17.65 -1.59
C ALA A 223 10.06 19.07 -1.67
N ASP A 224 11.37 19.23 -1.45
CA ASP A 224 12.05 20.54 -1.49
C ASP A 224 12.54 20.92 -2.90
N ASP A 225 12.55 19.98 -3.86
CA ASP A 225 13.02 20.19 -5.23
C ASP A 225 11.86 20.24 -6.25
N ALA A 226 11.36 21.46 -6.49
CA ALA A 226 10.24 21.68 -7.41
C ALA A 226 10.59 21.33 -8.88
N GLU A 227 11.84 21.54 -9.32
CA GLU A 227 12.25 21.18 -10.69
C GLU A 227 12.26 19.66 -10.88
N LEU A 228 12.72 18.93 -9.86
CA LEU A 228 12.72 17.48 -9.86
C LEU A 228 11.29 16.92 -9.84
N GLN A 229 10.37 17.51 -9.03
CA GLN A 229 8.97 17.16 -9.04
C GLN A 229 8.33 17.34 -10.42
N GLU A 230 8.53 18.49 -11.05
CA GLU A 230 8.02 18.77 -12.40
C GLU A 230 8.56 17.76 -13.42
N LYS A 231 9.85 17.51 -13.40
CA LYS A 231 10.51 16.56 -14.30
C LYS A 231 9.98 15.13 -14.15
N LEU A 232 9.81 14.67 -12.91
CA LEU A 232 9.46 13.27 -12.62
C LEU A 232 7.94 13.00 -12.72
N MET A 233 7.11 13.97 -12.34
CA MET A 233 5.68 13.77 -12.23
C MET A 233 4.89 14.56 -13.28
N GLY A 234 5.52 15.49 -14.00
CA GLY A 234 4.87 16.38 -14.95
C GLY A 234 3.84 17.29 -14.26
N LEU A 235 4.04 17.60 -12.99
CA LEU A 235 3.22 18.52 -12.22
C LEU A 235 3.78 19.91 -12.49
N SER A 236 3.15 20.69 -13.38
CA SER A 236 3.45 22.13 -13.46
C SER A 236 2.93 22.82 -12.17
N LEU A 237 3.78 23.66 -11.60
CA LEU A 237 3.49 24.44 -10.37
C LEU A 237 2.33 25.46 -10.53
N GLU A 238 1.70 25.53 -11.70
CA GLU A 238 0.65 26.52 -12.03
C GLU A 238 -0.75 26.16 -11.54
N ALA A 239 -0.95 25.07 -10.81
CA ALA A 239 -2.29 24.59 -10.44
C ALA A 239 -2.75 24.97 -9.01
N HIS A 240 -2.07 25.90 -8.33
CA HIS A 240 -2.49 26.39 -7.01
C HIS A 240 -2.42 27.94 -6.94
N GLN A 241 -3.31 28.60 -7.67
CA GLN A 241 -3.79 29.96 -7.36
C GLN A 241 -5.30 29.94 -7.22
#